data_7f64461eceb03bccaa46086cb6a8d671
#
_entry.id   7f64461eceb03bccaa46086cb6a8d671
#
_cell.length_a   1.000
_cell.length_b   1.000
_cell.length_c   1.000
_cell.angle_alpha   90.00
_cell.angle_beta   90.00
_cell.angle_gamma   90.00
#
_symmetry.space_group_name_H-M   'P 1'
#
loop_
_entity.id
_entity.type
_entity.pdbx_description
1 polymer ?
#
loop_
_entity_poly.entity_id
_entity_poly.type
_entity_poly.pdbx_seq_one_letter_code
_entity_poly.pdbx_strand_id
1 'polypeptide(L)'
;MTAQAFVPDNFDPPVSLVNSRFRLEPLGPQHNHADHAAWMSSIEHIRSTPGYPDGNWPPLTGMTPEENLADLRRHADDFTRNVGFTFTVLDPVEDDVIGCVYLYPSDSEGWDVTVQSWVRADRATLDGPLADAVARWLTTDWPWERIDRCGR
;
A
#
# COMPACT_ATOMS: atom_id res chain seq x y z
N MET A 1 5.77 -28.84 10.26
CA MET A 1 5.90 -27.47 10.75
C MET A 1 4.98 -26.56 9.97
N THR A 2 4.06 -25.90 10.65
CA THR A 2 3.15 -24.98 9.99
C THR A 2 3.82 -23.62 9.80
N ALA A 3 3.57 -22.98 8.67
CA ALA A 3 4.03 -21.62 8.44
C ALA A 3 3.36 -20.69 9.47
N GLN A 4 4.13 -19.73 9.99
CA GLN A 4 3.59 -18.74 10.90
C GLN A 4 2.55 -17.86 10.15
N ALA A 5 1.40 -17.64 10.76
CA ALA A 5 0.39 -16.77 10.18
C ALA A 5 0.90 -15.33 10.16
N PHE A 6 0.51 -14.59 9.13
CA PHE A 6 0.89 -13.19 8.96
C PHE A 6 0.37 -12.33 10.12
N VAL A 7 -0.85 -12.59 10.57
CA VAL A 7 -1.46 -11.94 11.73
C VAL A 7 -2.08 -13.01 12.65
N PRO A 8 -2.31 -12.69 13.95
CA PRO A 8 -2.99 -13.63 14.85
C PRO A 8 -4.37 -14.02 14.35
N ASP A 9 -4.82 -15.24 14.68
CA ASP A 9 -6.07 -15.83 14.16
C ASP A 9 -7.29 -14.93 14.33
N ASN A 10 -7.42 -14.22 15.43
CA ASN A 10 -8.59 -13.38 15.71
C ASN A 10 -8.31 -11.90 15.51
N PHE A 11 -7.23 -11.57 14.79
CA PHE A 11 -6.87 -10.18 14.55
C PHE A 11 -7.92 -9.50 13.65
N ASP A 12 -8.41 -8.34 14.09
CA ASP A 12 -9.33 -7.51 13.33
C ASP A 12 -8.54 -6.35 12.73
N PRO A 13 -8.23 -6.40 11.43
CA PRO A 13 -7.37 -5.37 10.82
C PRO A 13 -8.00 -3.99 10.89
N PRO A 14 -7.22 -2.94 11.21
CA PRO A 14 -7.69 -1.58 11.04
C PRO A 14 -8.10 -1.31 9.59
N VAL A 15 -9.17 -0.57 9.39
CA VAL A 15 -9.70 -0.27 8.05
C VAL A 15 -9.62 1.22 7.71
N SER A 16 -9.02 2.02 8.57
CA SER A 16 -8.96 3.46 8.37
C SER A 16 -7.74 4.07 9.07
N LEU A 17 -7.12 5.03 8.39
CA LEU A 17 -6.13 5.93 8.97
C LEU A 17 -6.42 7.32 8.39
N VAL A 18 -6.71 8.29 9.25
CA VAL A 18 -7.13 9.63 8.81
C VAL A 18 -6.29 10.69 9.51
N ASN A 19 -5.81 11.66 8.74
CA ASN A 19 -5.26 12.91 9.28
C ASN A 19 -5.64 14.07 8.36
N SER A 20 -5.06 15.25 8.58
CA SER A 20 -5.41 16.44 7.80
C SER A 20 -4.93 16.38 6.34
N ARG A 21 -4.01 15.49 6.01
CA ARG A 21 -3.37 15.44 4.69
C ARG A 21 -3.86 14.29 3.81
N PHE A 22 -4.31 13.19 4.41
CA PHE A 22 -4.75 12.02 3.66
C PHE A 22 -5.67 11.13 4.49
N ARG A 23 -6.39 10.27 3.78
CA ARG A 23 -7.25 9.24 4.36
C ARG A 23 -6.97 7.91 3.68
N LEU A 24 -6.75 6.85 4.46
CA LEU A 24 -6.55 5.50 3.94
C LEU A 24 -7.81 4.67 4.14
N GLU A 25 -8.16 3.88 3.13
CA GLU A 25 -9.19 2.86 3.23
C GLU A 25 -8.77 1.63 2.42
N PRO A 26 -9.30 0.43 2.72
CA PRO A 26 -8.91 -0.77 1.99
C PRO A 26 -9.14 -0.63 0.49
N LEU A 27 -8.13 -0.99 -0.29
CA LEU A 27 -8.21 -0.91 -1.75
C LEU A 27 -9.14 -2.00 -2.28
N GLY A 28 -10.05 -1.62 -3.18
CA GLY A 28 -10.97 -2.56 -3.79
C GLY A 28 -11.31 -2.20 -5.23
N PRO A 29 -12.09 -3.07 -5.91
CA PRO A 29 -12.45 -2.87 -7.32
C PRO A 29 -13.11 -1.51 -7.62
N GLN A 30 -13.82 -0.96 -6.65
CA GLN A 30 -14.48 0.34 -6.79
C GLN A 30 -13.50 1.49 -7.02
N HIS A 31 -12.22 1.31 -6.66
CA HIS A 31 -11.18 2.32 -6.83
C HIS A 31 -10.48 2.23 -8.19
N ASN A 32 -10.83 1.25 -9.04
CA ASN A 32 -10.00 0.90 -10.20
C ASN A 32 -9.71 2.08 -11.12
N HIS A 33 -10.72 2.83 -11.52
CA HIS A 33 -10.53 3.92 -12.46
C HIS A 33 -9.57 4.99 -11.91
N ALA A 34 -9.80 5.44 -10.68
CA ALA A 34 -9.00 6.48 -10.06
C ALA A 34 -7.59 5.98 -9.70
N ASP A 35 -7.47 4.75 -9.23
CA ASP A 35 -6.19 4.12 -8.90
C ASP A 35 -5.31 3.97 -10.14
N HIS A 36 -5.88 3.43 -11.21
CA HIS A 36 -5.18 3.27 -12.49
C HIS A 36 -4.68 4.61 -13.02
N ALA A 37 -5.54 5.63 -13.05
CA ALA A 37 -5.16 6.97 -13.48
C ALA A 37 -4.04 7.54 -12.60
N ALA A 38 -4.10 7.33 -11.30
CA ALA A 38 -3.11 7.85 -10.36
C ALA A 38 -1.71 7.31 -10.64
N TRP A 39 -1.54 5.99 -10.70
CA TRP A 39 -0.20 5.46 -10.91
C TRP A 39 0.27 5.57 -12.36
N MET A 40 -0.63 5.50 -13.34
CA MET A 40 -0.26 5.70 -14.75
C MET A 40 0.33 7.09 -15.01
N SER A 41 -0.11 8.10 -14.26
CA SER A 41 0.44 9.46 -14.35
C SER A 41 1.81 9.60 -13.71
N SER A 42 2.27 8.60 -12.95
CA SER A 42 3.40 8.76 -12.03
C SER A 42 4.42 7.61 -12.11
N ILE A 43 4.47 6.89 -13.24
CA ILE A 43 5.29 5.67 -13.37
C ILE A 43 6.75 5.93 -13.00
N GLU A 44 7.39 6.94 -13.57
CA GLU A 44 8.80 7.23 -13.30
C GLU A 44 9.02 7.65 -11.85
N HIS A 45 8.13 8.48 -11.31
CA HIS A 45 8.20 8.91 -9.93
C HIS A 45 8.12 7.73 -8.96
N ILE A 46 7.17 6.82 -9.19
CA ILE A 46 7.00 5.64 -8.34
C ILE A 46 8.24 4.75 -8.43
N ARG A 47 8.76 4.51 -9.62
CA ARG A 47 9.93 3.65 -9.80
C ARG A 47 11.20 4.22 -9.14
N SER A 48 11.25 5.51 -8.84
CA SER A 48 12.36 6.12 -8.10
C SER A 48 12.07 6.26 -6.60
N THR A 49 10.89 5.85 -6.15
CA THR A 49 10.50 5.87 -4.73
C THR A 49 11.17 4.72 -3.97
N PRO A 50 11.64 4.92 -2.72
CA PRO A 50 12.24 3.84 -1.94
C PRO A 50 11.34 2.59 -1.91
N GLY A 51 11.94 1.43 -2.19
CA GLY A 51 11.26 0.14 -2.29
C GLY A 51 10.89 -0.27 -3.70
N TYR A 52 10.99 0.63 -4.70
CA TYR A 52 10.60 0.35 -6.08
C TYR A 52 11.73 0.33 -7.13
N PRO A 53 12.93 0.90 -6.88
CA PRO A 53 13.94 1.01 -7.96
C PRO A 53 14.34 -0.30 -8.60
N ASP A 54 14.43 -1.38 -7.83
CA ASP A 54 14.82 -2.70 -8.33
C ASP A 54 13.61 -3.59 -8.63
N GLY A 55 12.41 -3.04 -8.51
CA GLY A 55 11.18 -3.77 -8.76
C GLY A 55 10.76 -3.71 -10.22
N ASN A 56 9.76 -4.49 -10.53
CA ASN A 56 9.17 -4.53 -11.88
C ASN A 56 7.89 -3.71 -11.97
N TRP A 57 7.58 -2.96 -10.94
CA TRP A 57 6.33 -2.21 -10.87
C TRP A 57 6.58 -0.73 -10.58
N PRO A 58 5.86 0.20 -11.18
CA PRO A 58 4.90 -0.04 -12.29
C PRO A 58 5.61 -0.43 -13.58
N PRO A 59 4.95 -1.20 -14.46
CA PRO A 59 5.51 -1.48 -15.78
C PRO A 59 5.72 -0.17 -16.55
N LEU A 60 6.85 -0.05 -17.25
CA LEU A 60 7.17 1.17 -17.98
C LEU A 60 6.14 1.49 -19.08
N THR A 61 5.52 0.46 -19.63
CA THR A 61 4.49 0.60 -20.68
C THR A 61 3.08 0.71 -20.10
N GLY A 62 2.94 0.67 -18.77
CA GLY A 62 1.63 0.73 -18.11
C GLY A 62 0.87 -0.58 -18.18
N MET A 63 -0.39 -0.52 -17.76
CA MET A 63 -1.33 -1.65 -17.76
C MET A 63 -2.66 -1.16 -18.28
N THR A 64 -3.47 -2.09 -18.82
CA THR A 64 -4.87 -1.76 -19.16
C THR A 64 -5.72 -1.62 -17.91
N PRO A 65 -6.85 -0.91 -17.96
CA PRO A 65 -7.79 -0.86 -16.83
C PRO A 65 -8.25 -2.24 -16.39
N GLU A 66 -8.42 -3.18 -17.30
CA GLU A 66 -8.85 -4.55 -17.01
C GLU A 66 -7.79 -5.32 -16.24
N GLU A 67 -6.52 -5.17 -16.61
CA GLU A 67 -5.41 -5.76 -15.88
C GLU A 67 -5.31 -5.19 -14.47
N ASN A 68 -5.46 -3.87 -14.34
CA ASN A 68 -5.45 -3.21 -13.03
C ASN A 68 -6.61 -3.68 -12.16
N LEU A 69 -7.79 -3.85 -12.74
CA LEU A 69 -8.97 -4.35 -12.01
C LEU A 69 -8.71 -5.75 -11.42
N ALA A 70 -8.05 -6.62 -12.19
CA ALA A 70 -7.69 -7.95 -11.69
C ALA A 70 -6.75 -7.86 -10.48
N ASP A 71 -5.79 -6.93 -10.51
CA ASP A 71 -4.90 -6.69 -9.37
C ASP A 71 -5.66 -6.17 -8.15
N LEU A 72 -6.61 -5.26 -8.34
CA LEU A 72 -7.39 -4.73 -7.23
C LEU A 72 -8.28 -5.79 -6.59
N ARG A 73 -8.85 -6.68 -7.39
CA ARG A 73 -9.61 -7.82 -6.88
C ARG A 73 -8.74 -8.76 -6.06
N ARG A 74 -7.52 -9.01 -6.50
CA ARG A 74 -6.56 -9.84 -5.77
C ARG A 74 -6.20 -9.19 -4.44
N HIS A 75 -5.93 -7.88 -4.42
CA HIS A 75 -5.64 -7.16 -3.18
C HIS A 75 -6.82 -7.20 -2.20
N ALA A 76 -8.03 -7.04 -2.69
CA ALA A 76 -9.24 -7.12 -1.85
C ALA A 76 -9.42 -8.53 -1.27
N ASP A 77 -9.16 -9.57 -2.07
CA ASP A 77 -9.22 -10.95 -1.61
C ASP A 77 -8.15 -11.23 -0.54
N ASP A 78 -6.91 -10.79 -0.78
CA ASP A 78 -5.83 -10.93 0.20
C ASP A 78 -6.20 -10.27 1.54
N PHE A 79 -6.83 -9.11 1.50
CA PHE A 79 -7.28 -8.40 2.71
C PHE A 79 -8.32 -9.23 3.47
N THR A 80 -9.32 -9.75 2.78
CA THR A 80 -10.36 -10.60 3.38
C THR A 80 -9.78 -11.86 4.02
N ARG A 81 -8.73 -12.40 3.42
CA ARG A 81 -8.06 -13.62 3.90
C ARG A 81 -6.96 -13.36 4.93
N ASN A 82 -6.71 -12.10 5.28
CA ASN A 82 -5.65 -11.70 6.22
C ASN A 82 -4.24 -12.14 5.78
N VAL A 83 -4.00 -12.19 4.47
CA VAL A 83 -2.69 -12.58 3.92
C VAL A 83 -1.91 -11.41 3.32
N GLY A 84 -2.53 -10.26 3.18
CA GLY A 84 -1.90 -9.03 2.71
C GLY A 84 -2.90 -7.90 2.80
N PHE A 85 -2.43 -6.69 3.13
CA PHE A 85 -3.33 -5.55 3.36
C PHE A 85 -2.88 -4.38 2.49
N THR A 86 -3.73 -3.99 1.55
CA THR A 86 -3.47 -2.85 0.68
C THR A 86 -4.50 -1.77 0.91
N PHE A 87 -4.03 -0.54 1.07
CA PHE A 87 -4.86 0.63 1.31
C PHE A 87 -4.67 1.65 0.21
N THR A 88 -5.77 2.17 -0.34
CA THR A 88 -5.70 3.36 -1.19
C THR A 88 -5.55 4.59 -0.31
N VAL A 89 -4.84 5.59 -0.81
CA VAL A 89 -4.64 6.88 -0.12
C VAL A 89 -5.44 7.93 -0.86
N LEU A 90 -6.33 8.60 -0.14
CA LEU A 90 -7.26 9.57 -0.70
C LEU A 90 -6.96 10.97 -0.17
N ASP A 91 -7.16 11.97 -1.03
CA ASP A 91 -7.21 13.36 -0.58
C ASP A 91 -8.43 13.52 0.32
N PRO A 92 -8.28 14.07 1.55
CA PRO A 92 -9.38 14.11 2.51
C PRO A 92 -10.49 15.09 2.15
N VAL A 93 -10.25 16.00 1.21
CA VAL A 93 -11.23 17.00 0.77
C VAL A 93 -11.88 16.58 -0.55
N GLU A 94 -11.08 16.17 -1.52
CA GLU A 94 -11.54 15.87 -2.87
C GLU A 94 -11.86 14.40 -3.12
N ASP A 95 -11.49 13.51 -2.19
CA ASP A 95 -11.63 12.06 -2.32
C ASP A 95 -10.89 11.45 -3.52
N ASP A 96 -9.91 12.19 -4.06
CA ASP A 96 -9.13 11.74 -5.19
C ASP A 96 -8.05 10.75 -4.74
N VAL A 97 -7.75 9.73 -5.55
CA VAL A 97 -6.67 8.78 -5.24
C VAL A 97 -5.32 9.46 -5.45
N ILE A 98 -4.54 9.53 -4.39
CA ILE A 98 -3.23 10.20 -4.42
C ILE A 98 -2.08 9.26 -4.08
N GLY A 99 -2.34 8.02 -3.71
CA GLY A 99 -1.29 7.06 -3.38
C GLY A 99 -1.82 5.69 -3.00
N CYS A 100 -0.92 4.85 -2.52
CA CYS A 100 -1.24 3.49 -2.10
C CYS A 100 -0.22 2.99 -1.08
N VAL A 101 -0.68 2.11 -0.19
CA VAL A 101 0.16 1.48 0.85
C VAL A 101 -0.04 -0.02 0.79
N TYR A 102 1.07 -0.77 0.79
CA TYR A 102 1.06 -2.23 0.73
C TYR A 102 1.70 -2.81 1.99
N LEU A 103 0.99 -3.70 2.68
CA LEU A 103 1.47 -4.40 3.87
C LEU A 103 1.42 -5.90 3.56
N TYR A 104 2.58 -6.49 3.32
CA TYR A 104 2.68 -7.91 2.94
C TYR A 104 3.73 -8.64 3.77
N PRO A 105 3.63 -9.98 3.90
CA PRO A 105 4.67 -10.75 4.58
C PRO A 105 6.01 -10.52 3.90
N SER A 106 7.07 -10.41 4.70
CA SER A 106 8.42 -10.27 4.17
C SER A 106 8.94 -11.61 3.67
N ASP A 107 9.65 -11.61 2.53
CA ASP A 107 10.37 -12.77 2.03
C ASP A 107 11.69 -12.97 2.77
N SER A 108 12.16 -11.97 3.51
CA SER A 108 13.41 -12.01 4.22
C SER A 108 13.19 -12.43 5.68
N GLU A 109 14.02 -13.37 6.14
CA GLU A 109 13.97 -13.80 7.53
C GLU A 109 14.31 -12.65 8.47
N GLY A 110 13.65 -12.59 9.60
CA GLY A 110 13.87 -11.55 10.59
C GLY A 110 12.91 -10.37 10.50
N TRP A 111 12.07 -10.31 9.48
CA TRP A 111 11.05 -9.26 9.31
C TRP A 111 9.65 -9.85 9.38
N ASP A 112 8.75 -9.15 10.03
CA ASP A 112 7.33 -9.56 10.15
C ASP A 112 6.49 -9.07 8.99
N VAL A 113 6.80 -7.89 8.47
CA VAL A 113 6.05 -7.24 7.41
C VAL A 113 6.97 -6.40 6.54
N THR A 114 6.68 -6.35 5.24
CA THR A 114 7.28 -5.41 4.30
C THR A 114 6.26 -4.32 4.01
N VAL A 115 6.67 -3.07 4.14
CA VAL A 115 5.83 -1.89 3.92
C VAL A 115 6.34 -1.13 2.70
N GLN A 116 5.48 -0.96 1.72
CA GLN A 116 5.77 -0.14 0.55
C GLN A 116 4.65 0.88 0.37
N SER A 117 5.00 2.07 -0.07
CA SER A 117 4.01 3.11 -0.36
C SER A 117 4.49 3.99 -1.49
N TRP A 118 3.55 4.55 -2.23
CA TRP A 118 3.85 5.55 -3.25
C TRP A 118 2.77 6.65 -3.23
N VAL A 119 3.15 7.81 -3.72
CA VAL A 119 2.22 8.91 -3.98
C VAL A 119 2.34 9.33 -5.44
N ARG A 120 1.30 10.00 -5.96
CA ARG A 120 1.36 10.59 -7.30
C ARG A 120 2.51 11.61 -7.38
N ALA A 121 3.06 11.76 -8.59
CA ALA A 121 4.15 12.71 -8.81
C ALA A 121 3.79 14.14 -8.38
N ASP A 122 2.55 14.56 -8.60
CA ASP A 122 2.08 15.89 -8.22
C ASP A 122 1.80 16.04 -6.71
N ARG A 123 1.97 14.97 -5.95
CA ARG A 123 1.86 14.95 -4.49
C ARG A 123 3.14 14.44 -3.83
N ALA A 124 4.28 14.62 -4.51
CA ALA A 124 5.58 14.10 -4.06
C ALA A 124 5.94 14.56 -2.64
N THR A 125 5.50 15.74 -2.22
CA THR A 125 5.75 16.25 -0.86
C THR A 125 5.08 15.42 0.23
N LEU A 126 4.11 14.58 -0.10
CA LEU A 126 3.44 13.71 0.86
C LEU A 126 4.12 12.36 1.04
N ASP A 127 5.14 12.03 0.25
CA ASP A 127 5.78 10.71 0.32
C ASP A 127 6.37 10.44 1.71
N GLY A 128 7.20 11.33 2.22
CA GLY A 128 7.77 11.21 3.57
C GLY A 128 6.72 11.20 4.67
N PRO A 129 5.82 12.20 4.72
CA PRO A 129 4.75 12.23 5.71
C PRO A 129 3.86 10.99 5.71
N LEU A 130 3.54 10.43 4.54
CA LEU A 130 2.77 9.19 4.43
C LEU A 130 3.54 8.02 5.03
N ALA A 131 4.79 7.83 4.63
CA ALA A 131 5.62 6.74 5.12
C ALA A 131 5.79 6.82 6.66
N ASP A 132 5.99 8.01 7.20
CA ASP A 132 6.13 8.19 8.64
C ASP A 132 4.83 7.93 9.40
N ALA A 133 3.69 8.38 8.87
CA ALA A 133 2.39 8.15 9.50
C ALA A 133 2.05 6.65 9.50
N VAL A 134 2.32 5.96 8.41
CA VAL A 134 2.10 4.51 8.31
C VAL A 134 3.00 3.76 9.30
N ALA A 135 4.29 4.14 9.40
CA ALA A 135 5.21 3.50 10.33
C ALA A 135 4.72 3.62 11.78
N ARG A 136 4.23 4.78 12.20
CA ARG A 136 3.65 4.97 13.53
C ARG A 136 2.39 4.12 13.71
N TRP A 137 1.53 4.10 12.71
CA TRP A 137 0.29 3.33 12.72
C TRP A 137 0.56 1.83 12.91
N LEU A 138 1.60 1.31 12.23
CA LEU A 138 1.97 -0.09 12.34
C LEU A 138 2.45 -0.47 13.74
N THR A 139 3.11 0.44 14.45
CA THR A 139 3.58 0.16 15.81
C THR A 139 2.48 0.25 16.86
N THR A 140 1.39 0.99 16.59
CA THR A 140 0.31 1.20 17.56
C THR A 140 -0.89 0.28 17.34
N ASP A 141 -1.25 -0.01 16.09
CA ASP A 141 -2.53 -0.67 15.77
C ASP A 141 -2.37 -2.05 15.13
N TRP A 142 -1.16 -2.43 14.77
CA TRP A 142 -0.88 -3.70 14.08
C TRP A 142 0.01 -4.60 14.93
N PRO A 143 0.00 -5.93 14.70
CA PRO A 143 0.67 -6.87 15.61
C PRO A 143 2.16 -7.10 15.33
N TRP A 144 2.72 -6.40 14.34
CA TRP A 144 4.10 -6.64 13.91
C TRP A 144 5.12 -5.84 14.73
N GLU A 145 6.27 -6.47 15.05
CA GLU A 145 7.36 -5.82 15.76
C GLU A 145 8.50 -5.45 14.82
N ARG A 146 8.78 -6.31 13.83
CA ARG A 146 9.92 -6.14 12.92
C ARG A 146 9.41 -5.71 11.55
N ILE A 147 9.55 -4.43 11.26
CA ILE A 147 8.94 -3.78 10.09
C ILE A 147 10.04 -3.41 9.11
N ASP A 148 10.01 -4.01 7.91
CA ASP A 148 10.91 -3.66 6.82
C ASP A 148 10.29 -2.51 6.03
N ARG A 149 10.88 -1.33 6.13
CA ARG A 149 10.39 -0.12 5.49
C ARG A 149 10.96 0.09 4.09
N CYS A 150 11.67 -0.88 3.54
CA CYS A 150 12.19 -0.85 2.17
C CYS A 150 13.13 0.34 1.88
N GLY A 151 14.05 0.62 2.80
CA GLY A 151 15.07 1.65 2.61
C GLY A 151 14.69 3.05 3.07
N ARG A 152 13.57 3.18 3.73
CA ARG A 152 13.15 4.48 4.30
C ARG A 152 13.75 4.72 5.68
#